data_a22608b1d274be39273a6264a93fdcea
#
_entry.id   a22608b1d274be39273a6264a93fdcea
#
_cell.length_a   1.000
_cell.length_b   1.000
_cell.length_c   1.000
_cell.angle_alpha   90.00
_cell.angle_beta   90.00
_cell.angle_gamma   90.00
#
_symmetry.space_group_name_H-M   'P 1'
#
loop_
_entity.id
_entity.type
_entity.pdbx_description
1 polymer ?
#
loop_
_entity_poly.entity_id
_entity_poly.type
_entity_poly.pdbx_seq_one_letter_code
_entity_poly.pdbx_strand_id
1 'polypeptide(L)'
;MKEDFLHLLWKQQLHTRQNARLADGSSLTILKTGYRNSNSGPDFEQAKIVIEELEWVGSVEIHVRASEWYDHEHQSDPAYQSVILHVVWEKDADVFRLDGTVVPTLELKDKIPLEVLLRYRELMNPAPKSIACESFLHSVPAIRMTGMQERVLTERLERKAREILKRWFLNGKDWQETFYQTLAHTLGLKINAEPMLMLAQSIPVKIFASLGWNEEKVFSLLLGQAGFLEEESIGESNIAMRTEYLFLAHKYQLESHLLAWKKFRIRPGSFPVHRVLILASMVHKLPDWFRLLTENDAQPSSFFSTGPFQPSPVLEGFLHETSPFKGKITWRPFLKDSLIINFLSPFLTAIGLEKENPDYIEKALDWLSAVRSEPNSVTRLWTSFGFECNTAATSQALNELYTGYCLSRRCMDCSLGSYFLGRGS
;
A
#
# COMPACT_ATOMS: atom_id res chain seq x y z
N MET A 1 -27.09 1.64 -11.40
CA MET A 1 -25.90 1.58 -12.25
C MET A 1 -24.83 2.42 -11.54
N LYS A 2 -23.54 2.06 -11.63
CA LYS A 2 -22.45 2.93 -11.13
C LYS A 2 -21.71 3.52 -12.32
N GLU A 3 -21.22 4.73 -12.18
CA GLU A 3 -20.47 5.45 -13.21
C GLU A 3 -19.17 4.71 -13.63
N ASP A 4 -18.46 4.10 -12.68
CA ASP A 4 -17.28 3.25 -12.97
C ASP A 4 -17.57 2.15 -14.02
N PHE A 5 -18.81 1.63 -14.06
CA PHE A 5 -19.18 0.66 -15.07
C PHE A 5 -19.32 1.31 -16.46
N LEU A 6 -19.86 2.52 -16.53
CA LEU A 6 -19.96 3.27 -17.77
C LEU A 6 -18.58 3.66 -18.30
N HIS A 7 -17.66 4.06 -17.43
CA HIS A 7 -16.25 4.28 -17.78
C HIS A 7 -15.61 3.02 -18.40
N LEU A 8 -15.90 1.84 -17.84
CA LEU A 8 -15.40 0.59 -18.39
C LEU A 8 -16.05 0.27 -19.74
N LEU A 9 -17.37 0.43 -19.86
CA LEU A 9 -18.10 0.22 -21.12
C LEU A 9 -17.54 1.10 -22.23
N TRP A 10 -17.31 2.38 -21.96
CA TRP A 10 -16.69 3.31 -22.89
C TRP A 10 -15.27 2.90 -23.25
N LYS A 11 -14.40 2.73 -22.26
CA LYS A 11 -12.98 2.39 -22.44
C LYS A 11 -12.76 1.12 -23.26
N GLN A 12 -13.54 0.08 -23.01
CA GLN A 12 -13.44 -1.22 -23.70
C GLN A 12 -14.38 -1.34 -24.89
N GLN A 13 -15.21 -0.30 -25.14
CA GLN A 13 -16.22 -0.30 -26.17
C GLN A 13 -17.14 -1.55 -26.11
N LEU A 14 -17.62 -1.90 -24.90
CA LEU A 14 -18.51 -3.04 -24.63
C LEU A 14 -19.98 -2.74 -24.95
N HIS A 15 -20.23 -1.81 -25.83
CA HIS A 15 -21.54 -1.47 -26.37
C HIS A 15 -21.62 -1.87 -27.83
N THR A 16 -22.83 -1.93 -28.39
CA THR A 16 -23.05 -2.29 -29.80
C THR A 16 -22.34 -1.27 -30.68
N ARG A 17 -21.27 -1.71 -31.36
CA ARG A 17 -20.43 -0.85 -32.22
C ARG A 17 -21.05 -0.61 -33.61
N GLN A 18 -21.80 -1.60 -34.11
CA GLN A 18 -22.41 -1.50 -35.42
C GLN A 18 -23.56 -0.49 -35.38
N ASN A 19 -23.47 0.54 -36.22
CA ASN A 19 -24.45 1.62 -36.32
C ASN A 19 -24.71 2.37 -35.01
N ALA A 20 -23.64 2.68 -34.21
CA ALA A 20 -23.80 3.52 -33.06
C ALA A 20 -24.41 4.88 -33.48
N ARG A 21 -25.46 5.30 -32.77
CA ARG A 21 -26.15 6.57 -33.03
C ARG A 21 -26.19 7.38 -31.71
N LEU A 22 -26.03 8.67 -31.89
CA LEU A 22 -26.27 9.64 -30.82
C LEU A 22 -27.79 9.71 -30.52
N ALA A 23 -28.12 10.40 -29.45
CA ALA A 23 -29.50 10.56 -29.03
C ALA A 23 -30.37 11.39 -30.01
N ASP A 24 -29.74 12.23 -30.82
CA ASP A 24 -30.37 12.97 -31.91
C ASP A 24 -30.53 12.18 -33.23
N GLY A 25 -30.00 10.94 -33.26
CA GLY A 25 -30.03 10.06 -34.40
C GLY A 25 -28.79 10.10 -35.29
N SER A 26 -27.89 11.05 -35.09
CA SER A 26 -26.66 11.19 -35.89
C SER A 26 -25.76 9.95 -35.75
N SER A 27 -25.06 9.57 -36.82
CA SER A 27 -24.15 8.43 -36.81
C SER A 27 -22.89 8.75 -36.00
N LEU A 28 -22.40 7.77 -35.22
CA LEU A 28 -21.19 7.89 -34.39
C LEU A 28 -20.22 6.77 -34.71
N THR A 29 -18.97 7.15 -35.02
CA THR A 29 -17.85 6.22 -35.09
C THR A 29 -16.78 6.62 -34.09
N ILE A 30 -16.37 5.68 -33.21
CA ILE A 30 -15.35 5.92 -32.22
C ILE A 30 -14.01 5.43 -32.78
N LEU A 31 -13.09 6.35 -33.04
CA LEU A 31 -11.75 6.06 -33.54
C LEU A 31 -10.77 5.81 -32.34
N LYS A 32 -10.92 6.60 -31.28
CA LYS A 32 -10.12 6.49 -30.06
C LYS A 32 -10.95 6.93 -28.86
N THR A 33 -11.01 6.12 -27.82
CA THR A 33 -11.77 6.42 -26.58
C THR A 33 -11.14 7.50 -25.71
N GLY A 34 -9.88 7.84 -25.96
CA GLY A 34 -9.11 8.77 -25.13
C GLY A 34 -8.37 8.09 -23.98
N TYR A 35 -7.68 8.90 -23.19
CA TYR A 35 -6.98 8.49 -21.97
C TYR A 35 -7.82 8.88 -20.76
N ARG A 36 -8.02 7.94 -19.83
CA ARG A 36 -8.77 8.23 -18.61
C ARG A 36 -8.02 9.28 -17.77
N ASN A 37 -8.71 10.36 -17.44
CA ASN A 37 -8.26 11.34 -16.49
C ASN A 37 -8.56 10.87 -15.05
N SER A 38 -7.62 11.02 -14.14
CA SER A 38 -7.79 10.74 -12.70
C SER A 38 -7.73 12.00 -11.85
N ASN A 39 -7.62 13.16 -12.48
CA ASN A 39 -7.58 14.47 -11.85
C ASN A 39 -8.92 15.21 -12.07
N SER A 40 -8.98 16.48 -11.72
CA SER A 40 -10.11 17.35 -12.07
C SER A 40 -10.26 17.54 -13.57
N GLY A 41 -11.49 17.75 -14.06
CA GLY A 41 -11.82 17.89 -15.47
C GLY A 41 -12.47 16.65 -16.09
N PRO A 42 -12.71 16.64 -17.40
CA PRO A 42 -13.43 15.55 -18.09
C PRO A 42 -12.78 14.18 -17.91
N ASP A 43 -13.61 13.13 -17.88
CA ASP A 43 -13.23 11.75 -17.58
C ASP A 43 -12.23 11.12 -18.55
N PHE A 44 -12.31 11.47 -19.82
CA PHE A 44 -11.38 11.00 -20.84
C PHE A 44 -10.91 12.17 -21.70
N GLU A 45 -9.62 12.24 -21.91
CA GLU A 45 -8.96 13.27 -22.71
C GLU A 45 -8.45 12.70 -24.03
N GLN A 46 -8.32 13.56 -25.05
CA GLN A 46 -7.78 13.19 -26.37
C GLN A 46 -8.56 12.03 -27.04
N ALA A 47 -9.86 11.97 -26.84
CA ALA A 47 -10.73 11.10 -27.59
C ALA A 47 -10.84 11.59 -29.05
N LYS A 48 -11.08 10.64 -29.97
CA LYS A 48 -11.25 10.91 -31.39
C LYS A 48 -12.49 10.17 -31.90
N ILE A 49 -13.45 10.92 -32.38
CA ILE A 49 -14.74 10.40 -32.88
C ILE A 49 -15.10 11.01 -34.20
N VAL A 50 -15.99 10.34 -34.97
CA VAL A 50 -16.60 10.89 -36.18
C VAL A 50 -18.09 10.93 -35.93
N ILE A 51 -18.69 12.11 -36.07
CA ILE A 51 -20.13 12.34 -36.04
C ILE A 51 -20.55 12.71 -37.47
N GLU A 52 -21.42 11.92 -38.05
CA GLU A 52 -21.74 11.96 -39.49
C GLU A 52 -20.44 11.82 -40.32
N GLU A 53 -19.97 12.88 -40.95
CA GLU A 53 -18.74 12.90 -41.75
C GLU A 53 -17.63 13.75 -41.13
N LEU A 54 -17.90 14.36 -39.95
CA LEU A 54 -16.97 15.29 -39.29
C LEU A 54 -16.18 14.60 -38.19
N GLU A 55 -14.88 14.75 -38.27
CA GLU A 55 -13.96 14.25 -37.23
C GLU A 55 -13.84 15.27 -36.08
N TRP A 56 -14.00 14.78 -34.86
CA TRP A 56 -13.89 15.54 -33.62
C TRP A 56 -12.76 15.00 -32.76
N VAL A 57 -11.96 15.89 -32.20
CA VAL A 57 -10.91 15.57 -31.21
C VAL A 57 -11.14 16.42 -29.96
N GLY A 58 -11.24 15.77 -28.80
CA GLY A 58 -11.51 16.47 -27.54
C GLY A 58 -11.69 15.51 -26.37
N SER A 59 -12.46 15.93 -25.39
CA SER A 59 -12.71 15.18 -24.17
C SER A 59 -14.08 14.50 -24.20
N VAL A 60 -14.22 13.47 -23.37
CA VAL A 60 -15.50 12.77 -23.16
C VAL A 60 -15.82 12.79 -21.67
N GLU A 61 -17.07 13.13 -21.38
CA GLU A 61 -17.63 13.10 -20.03
C GLU A 61 -18.64 11.98 -19.92
N ILE A 62 -18.74 11.36 -18.73
CA ILE A 62 -19.57 10.17 -18.49
C ILE A 62 -20.39 10.35 -17.22
N HIS A 63 -21.72 10.18 -17.34
CA HIS A 63 -22.63 10.24 -16.20
C HIS A 63 -23.67 9.10 -16.25
N VAL A 64 -24.33 8.81 -15.14
CA VAL A 64 -25.45 7.88 -15.15
C VAL A 64 -26.66 8.54 -15.82
N ARG A 65 -26.96 9.80 -15.49
CA ARG A 65 -28.00 10.59 -16.13
C ARG A 65 -27.43 11.85 -16.76
N ALA A 66 -28.00 12.28 -17.87
CA ALA A 66 -27.53 13.50 -18.53
C ALA A 66 -27.68 14.74 -17.65
N SER A 67 -28.70 14.82 -16.80
CA SER A 67 -28.93 15.91 -15.86
C SER A 67 -27.81 16.12 -14.84
N GLU A 68 -27.00 15.09 -14.54
CA GLU A 68 -25.85 15.18 -13.63
C GLU A 68 -24.77 16.16 -14.11
N TRP A 69 -24.74 16.48 -15.40
CA TRP A 69 -23.95 17.58 -15.98
C TRP A 69 -24.19 18.92 -15.25
N TYR A 70 -25.45 19.20 -14.93
CA TYR A 70 -25.83 20.42 -14.22
C TYR A 70 -25.64 20.31 -12.70
N ASP A 71 -25.83 19.12 -12.13
CA ASP A 71 -25.61 18.86 -10.72
C ASP A 71 -24.11 19.07 -10.34
N HIS A 72 -23.21 18.81 -11.31
CA HIS A 72 -21.76 19.02 -11.17
C HIS A 72 -21.29 20.39 -11.70
N GLU A 73 -22.21 21.26 -12.13
CA GLU A 73 -21.92 22.62 -12.60
C GLU A 73 -20.99 22.69 -13.84
N HIS A 74 -20.93 21.63 -14.67
CA HIS A 74 -20.04 21.55 -15.84
C HIS A 74 -20.35 22.58 -16.93
N GLN A 75 -21.59 23.07 -17.01
CA GLN A 75 -22.01 24.13 -17.93
C GLN A 75 -21.30 25.47 -17.68
N SER A 76 -20.76 25.66 -16.48
CA SER A 76 -20.07 26.90 -16.09
C SER A 76 -18.54 26.75 -15.96
N ASP A 77 -18.02 25.51 -16.05
CA ASP A 77 -16.59 25.22 -15.93
C ASP A 77 -15.90 25.23 -17.31
N PRO A 78 -14.90 26.13 -17.54
CA PRO A 78 -14.13 26.17 -18.77
C PRO A 78 -13.40 24.87 -19.12
N ALA A 79 -13.08 24.01 -18.15
CA ALA A 79 -12.43 22.73 -18.40
C ALA A 79 -13.29 21.80 -19.28
N TYR A 80 -14.62 21.92 -19.20
CA TYR A 80 -15.58 21.09 -19.95
C TYR A 80 -15.92 21.65 -21.34
N GLN A 81 -15.37 22.80 -21.74
CA GLN A 81 -15.56 23.34 -23.08
C GLN A 81 -14.99 22.44 -24.19
N SER A 82 -13.99 21.63 -23.85
CA SER A 82 -13.36 20.66 -24.74
C SER A 82 -14.15 19.34 -24.91
N VAL A 83 -15.27 19.16 -24.19
CA VAL A 83 -16.06 17.94 -24.24
C VAL A 83 -16.79 17.84 -25.60
N ILE A 84 -16.43 16.82 -26.38
CA ILE A 84 -16.99 16.56 -27.70
C ILE A 84 -18.12 15.52 -27.67
N LEU A 85 -18.23 14.76 -26.58
CA LEU A 85 -19.24 13.72 -26.41
C LEU A 85 -19.56 13.54 -24.91
N HIS A 86 -20.85 13.52 -24.60
CA HIS A 86 -21.38 13.12 -23.31
C HIS A 86 -21.92 11.69 -23.40
N VAL A 87 -21.36 10.77 -22.64
CA VAL A 87 -21.78 9.36 -22.62
C VAL A 87 -22.61 9.12 -21.36
N VAL A 88 -23.85 8.70 -21.51
CA VAL A 88 -24.78 8.53 -20.39
C VAL A 88 -25.44 7.16 -20.41
N TRP A 89 -25.86 6.68 -19.24
CA TRP A 89 -26.75 5.53 -19.19
C TRP A 89 -28.14 5.90 -19.69
N GLU A 90 -28.69 7.04 -19.24
CA GLU A 90 -30.02 7.52 -19.60
C GLU A 90 -29.99 9.03 -19.91
N LYS A 91 -30.50 9.40 -21.08
CA LYS A 91 -30.63 10.79 -21.49
C LYS A 91 -31.95 11.36 -21.01
N ASP A 92 -31.91 12.04 -19.88
CA ASP A 92 -33.06 12.73 -19.26
C ASP A 92 -33.08 14.25 -19.51
N ALA A 93 -31.99 14.82 -20.03
CA ALA A 93 -31.88 16.25 -20.36
C ALA A 93 -30.97 16.49 -21.56
N ASP A 94 -31.13 17.62 -22.24
CA ASP A 94 -30.11 18.16 -23.13
C ASP A 94 -29.09 18.95 -22.34
N VAL A 95 -27.81 18.82 -22.69
CA VAL A 95 -26.72 19.49 -22.00
C VAL A 95 -25.99 20.45 -22.92
N PHE A 96 -25.56 21.59 -22.36
CA PHE A 96 -24.96 22.67 -23.10
C PHE A 96 -23.57 23.02 -22.51
N ARG A 97 -22.65 23.41 -23.39
CA ARG A 97 -21.37 23.98 -22.98
C ARG A 97 -21.55 25.43 -22.53
N LEU A 98 -20.48 26.01 -22.01
CA LEU A 98 -20.42 27.40 -21.57
C LEU A 98 -20.78 28.39 -22.72
N ASP A 99 -20.46 28.04 -23.97
CA ASP A 99 -20.77 28.85 -25.15
C ASP A 99 -22.21 28.67 -25.67
N GLY A 100 -23.01 27.87 -24.97
CA GLY A 100 -24.40 27.57 -25.34
C GLY A 100 -24.57 26.52 -26.43
N THR A 101 -23.50 25.91 -26.93
CA THR A 101 -23.59 24.83 -27.90
C THR A 101 -24.01 23.52 -27.22
N VAL A 102 -24.84 22.73 -27.93
CA VAL A 102 -25.28 21.39 -27.43
C VAL A 102 -24.11 20.43 -27.43
N VAL A 103 -23.96 19.66 -26.34
CA VAL A 103 -23.01 18.55 -26.28
C VAL A 103 -23.64 17.31 -26.90
N PRO A 104 -23.05 16.72 -27.95
CA PRO A 104 -23.53 15.46 -28.52
C PRO A 104 -23.59 14.38 -27.43
N THR A 105 -24.73 13.64 -27.34
CA THR A 105 -24.96 12.68 -26.27
C THR A 105 -25.13 11.27 -26.80
N LEU A 106 -24.34 10.32 -26.26
CA LEU A 106 -24.48 8.88 -26.50
C LEU A 106 -25.18 8.23 -25.30
N GLU A 107 -26.41 7.77 -25.52
CA GLU A 107 -27.14 6.98 -24.52
C GLU A 107 -26.78 5.49 -24.66
N LEU A 108 -26.45 4.82 -23.55
CA LEU A 108 -26.01 3.42 -23.51
C LEU A 108 -27.09 2.42 -23.11
N LYS A 109 -28.23 2.89 -22.53
CA LYS A 109 -29.24 2.05 -21.87
C LYS A 109 -29.66 0.81 -22.67
N ASP A 110 -29.94 0.90 -23.92
CA ASP A 110 -30.37 -0.25 -24.75
C ASP A 110 -29.30 -0.72 -25.75
N LYS A 111 -28.07 -0.23 -25.60
CA LYS A 111 -26.95 -0.53 -26.47
C LYS A 111 -25.93 -1.50 -25.86
N ILE A 112 -26.19 -1.97 -24.64
CA ILE A 112 -25.29 -2.90 -23.95
C ILE A 112 -25.82 -4.32 -24.10
N PRO A 113 -25.00 -5.27 -24.54
CA PRO A 113 -25.40 -6.68 -24.61
C PRO A 113 -25.88 -7.19 -23.26
N LEU A 114 -26.99 -7.91 -23.21
CA LEU A 114 -27.59 -8.44 -22.00
C LEU A 114 -26.58 -9.25 -21.16
N GLU A 115 -25.70 -9.99 -21.84
CA GLU A 115 -24.65 -10.79 -21.18
C GLU A 115 -23.68 -9.93 -20.37
N VAL A 116 -23.29 -8.76 -20.86
CA VAL A 116 -22.42 -7.82 -20.16
C VAL A 116 -23.12 -7.29 -18.90
N LEU A 117 -24.42 -6.98 -18.99
CA LEU A 117 -25.23 -6.54 -17.86
C LEU A 117 -25.40 -7.64 -16.80
N LEU A 118 -25.60 -8.89 -17.23
CA LEU A 118 -25.71 -10.02 -16.31
C LEU A 118 -24.40 -10.27 -15.59
N ARG A 119 -23.25 -10.23 -16.29
CA ARG A 119 -21.91 -10.34 -15.70
C ARG A 119 -21.62 -9.20 -14.72
N TYR A 120 -22.01 -7.98 -15.06
CA TYR A 120 -21.88 -6.85 -14.14
C TYR A 120 -22.67 -7.07 -12.85
N ARG A 121 -23.95 -7.54 -12.97
CA ARG A 121 -24.77 -7.86 -11.80
C ARG A 121 -24.15 -8.99 -10.96
N GLU A 122 -23.58 -10.00 -11.59
CA GLU A 122 -22.88 -11.09 -10.87
C GLU A 122 -21.68 -10.55 -10.07
N LEU A 123 -20.88 -9.65 -10.63
CA LEU A 123 -19.76 -9.02 -9.91
C LEU A 123 -20.21 -8.11 -8.77
N MET A 124 -21.29 -7.37 -8.97
CA MET A 124 -21.74 -6.36 -7.98
C MET A 124 -22.61 -6.96 -6.87
N ASN A 125 -23.38 -8.01 -7.18
CA ASN A 125 -24.23 -8.74 -6.22
C ASN A 125 -23.86 -10.23 -6.21
N PRO A 126 -22.62 -10.59 -5.84
CA PRO A 126 -22.24 -12.00 -5.77
C PRO A 126 -23.11 -12.71 -4.73
N ALA A 127 -23.44 -13.96 -4.99
CA ALA A 127 -23.88 -14.88 -3.95
C ALA A 127 -22.87 -14.84 -2.78
N PRO A 128 -23.17 -15.33 -1.57
CA PRO A 128 -22.25 -15.29 -0.42
C PRO A 128 -20.96 -16.07 -0.73
N LYS A 129 -20.10 -15.48 -1.51
CA LYS A 129 -18.79 -15.95 -1.94
C LYS A 129 -17.72 -15.12 -1.25
N SER A 130 -16.53 -15.67 -1.14
CA SER A 130 -15.38 -14.99 -0.53
C SER A 130 -14.92 -13.79 -1.35
N ILE A 131 -14.95 -13.88 -2.70
CA ILE A 131 -14.67 -12.79 -3.64
C ILE A 131 -15.66 -12.85 -4.82
N ALA A 132 -15.94 -11.69 -5.41
CA ALA A 132 -16.95 -11.57 -6.47
C ALA A 132 -16.65 -12.40 -7.73
N CYS A 133 -15.37 -12.55 -8.06
CA CYS A 133 -14.90 -13.22 -9.28
C CYS A 133 -14.58 -14.72 -9.12
N GLU A 134 -14.90 -15.33 -7.99
CA GLU A 134 -14.55 -16.72 -7.68
C GLU A 134 -14.99 -17.70 -8.77
N SER A 135 -16.21 -17.53 -9.32
CA SER A 135 -16.80 -18.45 -10.29
C SER A 135 -16.03 -18.54 -11.61
N PHE A 136 -15.28 -17.52 -11.97
CA PHE A 136 -14.60 -17.46 -13.28
C PHE A 136 -13.07 -17.32 -13.22
N LEU A 137 -12.48 -17.31 -12.02
CA LEU A 137 -11.02 -17.17 -11.85
C LEU A 137 -10.22 -18.20 -12.67
N HIS A 138 -10.71 -19.46 -12.74
CA HIS A 138 -10.07 -20.53 -13.51
C HIS A 138 -9.98 -20.26 -15.01
N SER A 139 -10.81 -19.34 -15.52
CA SER A 139 -10.86 -18.99 -16.94
C SER A 139 -10.06 -17.74 -17.30
N VAL A 140 -9.47 -17.09 -16.29
CA VAL A 140 -8.62 -15.90 -16.49
C VAL A 140 -7.27 -16.33 -17.04
N PRO A 141 -6.80 -15.76 -18.16
CA PRO A 141 -5.47 -16.05 -18.67
C PRO A 141 -4.39 -15.69 -17.62
N ALA A 142 -3.36 -16.55 -17.48
CA ALA A 142 -2.27 -16.36 -16.53
C ALA A 142 -1.62 -14.97 -16.65
N ILE A 143 -1.42 -14.48 -17.88
CA ILE A 143 -0.85 -13.16 -18.14
C ILE A 143 -1.64 -12.01 -17.49
N ARG A 144 -2.99 -12.12 -17.42
CA ARG A 144 -3.83 -11.12 -16.77
C ARG A 144 -3.68 -11.14 -15.25
N MET A 145 -3.55 -12.34 -14.68
CA MET A 145 -3.30 -12.49 -13.25
C MET A 145 -1.92 -11.96 -12.89
N THR A 146 -0.88 -12.33 -13.63
CA THR A 146 0.49 -11.85 -13.41
C THR A 146 0.56 -10.33 -13.49
N GLY A 147 0.04 -9.73 -14.57
CA GLY A 147 0.03 -8.26 -14.71
C GLY A 147 -0.77 -7.55 -13.61
N MET A 148 -1.86 -8.17 -13.09
CA MET A 148 -2.59 -7.62 -11.95
C MET A 148 -1.78 -7.72 -10.66
N GLN A 149 -1.09 -8.83 -10.43
CA GLN A 149 -0.23 -9.02 -9.27
C GLN A 149 0.95 -8.02 -9.25
N GLU A 150 1.61 -7.83 -10.38
CA GLU A 150 2.70 -6.84 -10.53
C GLU A 150 2.19 -5.42 -10.24
N ARG A 151 1.06 -5.06 -10.82
CA ARG A 151 0.44 -3.75 -10.61
C ARG A 151 0.14 -3.50 -9.13
N VAL A 152 -0.57 -4.41 -8.45
CA VAL A 152 -0.96 -4.19 -7.05
C VAL A 152 0.22 -4.29 -6.08
N LEU A 153 1.27 -5.05 -6.43
CA LEU A 153 2.51 -5.08 -5.67
C LEU A 153 3.21 -3.71 -5.72
N THR A 154 3.28 -3.11 -6.92
CA THR A 154 3.83 -1.77 -7.11
C THR A 154 3.01 -0.73 -6.34
N GLU A 155 1.69 -0.74 -6.49
CA GLU A 155 0.78 0.17 -5.75
C GLU A 155 0.99 0.06 -4.22
N ARG A 156 1.17 -1.16 -3.71
CA ARG A 156 1.46 -1.41 -2.29
C ARG A 156 2.80 -0.81 -1.86
N LEU A 157 3.85 -1.06 -2.63
CA LEU A 157 5.19 -0.54 -2.34
C LEU A 157 5.21 0.99 -2.37
N GLU A 158 4.62 1.60 -3.39
CA GLU A 158 4.52 3.06 -3.50
C GLU A 158 3.73 3.67 -2.33
N ARG A 159 2.60 3.09 -1.97
CA ARG A 159 1.80 3.58 -0.83
C ARG A 159 2.61 3.58 0.46
N LYS A 160 3.32 2.47 0.74
CA LYS A 160 4.21 2.38 1.93
C LYS A 160 5.41 3.32 1.84
N ALA A 161 5.99 3.45 0.65
CA ALA A 161 7.10 4.37 0.41
C ALA A 161 6.70 5.84 0.65
N ARG A 162 5.50 6.25 0.22
CA ARG A 162 4.97 7.61 0.49
C ARG A 162 4.82 7.90 1.98
N GLU A 163 4.43 6.92 2.80
CA GLU A 163 4.39 7.05 4.27
C GLU A 163 5.81 7.27 4.84
N ILE A 164 6.81 6.56 4.30
CA ILE A 164 8.22 6.73 4.70
C ILE A 164 8.76 8.09 4.25
N LEU A 165 8.46 8.52 3.02
CA LEU A 165 8.85 9.84 2.50
C LEU A 165 8.22 10.98 3.29
N LYS A 166 6.97 10.84 3.73
CA LYS A 166 6.34 11.80 4.64
C LYS A 166 7.11 11.92 5.96
N ARG A 167 7.51 10.80 6.53
CA ARG A 167 8.34 10.78 7.76
C ARG A 167 9.72 11.38 7.50
N TRP A 168 10.36 11.05 6.39
CA TRP A 168 11.64 11.62 5.98
C TRP A 168 11.60 13.16 5.88
N PHE A 169 10.53 13.69 5.29
CA PHE A 169 10.33 15.13 5.22
C PHE A 169 10.18 15.76 6.62
N LEU A 170 9.40 15.13 7.51
CA LEU A 170 9.22 15.59 8.89
C LEU A 170 10.51 15.52 9.72
N ASN A 171 11.40 14.59 9.43
CA ASN A 171 12.71 14.45 10.06
C ASN A 171 13.78 15.38 9.42
N GLY A 172 13.38 16.42 8.69
CA GLY A 172 14.33 17.33 8.07
C GLY A 172 15.19 16.68 6.97
N LYS A 173 14.65 15.67 6.29
CA LYS A 173 15.30 14.89 5.23
C LYS A 173 16.49 14.04 5.72
N ASP A 174 16.47 13.66 6.98
CA ASP A 174 17.45 12.75 7.57
C ASP A 174 17.03 11.29 7.36
N TRP A 175 17.77 10.59 6.51
CA TRP A 175 17.52 9.18 6.20
C TRP A 175 17.86 8.23 7.36
N GLN A 176 18.87 8.54 8.20
CA GLN A 176 19.22 7.68 9.34
C GLN A 176 18.16 7.75 10.42
N GLU A 177 17.69 8.95 10.75
CA GLU A 177 16.58 9.15 11.69
C GLU A 177 15.31 8.47 11.17
N THR A 178 15.01 8.63 9.88
CA THR A 178 13.84 8.01 9.24
C THR A 178 13.92 6.49 9.23
N PHE A 179 15.09 5.93 8.98
CA PHE A 179 15.34 4.49 9.03
C PHE A 179 15.08 3.93 10.43
N TYR A 180 15.64 4.56 11.44
CA TYR A 180 15.46 4.19 12.84
C TYR A 180 13.99 4.24 13.27
N GLN A 181 13.31 5.34 13.01
CA GLN A 181 11.89 5.51 13.36
C GLN A 181 10.99 4.52 12.61
N THR A 182 11.27 4.26 11.34
CA THR A 182 10.50 3.30 10.53
C THR A 182 10.73 1.86 11.00
N LEU A 183 11.97 1.52 11.38
CA LEU A 183 12.30 0.23 11.99
C LEU A 183 11.52 0.03 13.30
N ALA A 184 11.54 1.00 14.18
CA ALA A 184 10.81 0.95 15.45
C ALA A 184 9.31 0.77 15.23
N HIS A 185 8.70 1.58 14.38
CA HIS A 185 7.28 1.47 14.01
C HIS A 185 6.93 0.06 13.48
N THR A 186 7.77 -0.50 12.59
CA THR A 186 7.56 -1.83 12.03
C THR A 186 7.64 -2.93 13.08
N LEU A 187 8.60 -2.82 14.01
CA LEU A 187 8.76 -3.78 15.12
C LEU A 187 7.57 -3.75 16.08
N GLY A 188 6.86 -2.63 16.20
CA GLY A 188 5.64 -2.52 17.00
C GLY A 188 4.46 -3.31 16.47
N LEU A 189 4.53 -3.77 15.22
CA LEU A 189 3.42 -4.40 14.49
C LEU A 189 2.18 -3.47 14.46
N LYS A 190 0.97 -4.04 14.24
CA LYS A 190 -0.27 -3.24 14.23
C LYS A 190 -0.68 -2.73 15.62
N ILE A 191 -0.27 -3.45 16.68
CA ILE A 191 -0.80 -3.22 18.03
C ILE A 191 -0.03 -2.15 18.77
N ASN A 192 1.30 -2.17 18.66
CA ASN A 192 2.21 -1.26 19.36
C ASN A 192 3.07 -0.42 18.39
N ALA A 193 2.65 -0.24 17.13
CA ALA A 193 3.39 0.55 16.14
C ALA A 193 3.57 2.00 16.60
N GLU A 194 2.52 2.65 17.04
CA GLU A 194 2.56 4.04 17.51
C GLU A 194 3.41 4.21 18.80
N PRO A 195 3.23 3.40 19.87
CA PRO A 195 4.12 3.48 21.02
C PRO A 195 5.60 3.26 20.67
N MET A 196 5.92 2.35 19.76
CA MET A 196 7.29 2.13 19.30
C MET A 196 7.83 3.31 18.50
N LEU A 197 6.99 3.96 17.68
CA LEU A 197 7.35 5.17 16.96
C LEU A 197 7.60 6.33 17.93
N MET A 198 6.71 6.55 18.90
CA MET A 198 6.86 7.58 19.92
C MET A 198 8.15 7.37 20.73
N LEU A 199 8.47 6.12 21.10
CA LEU A 199 9.74 5.78 21.73
C LEU A 199 10.93 6.20 20.87
N ALA A 200 10.91 5.88 19.57
CA ALA A 200 11.99 6.25 18.67
C ALA A 200 12.11 7.77 18.49
N GLN A 201 11.00 8.49 18.42
CA GLN A 201 10.98 9.95 18.32
C GLN A 201 11.49 10.64 19.59
N SER A 202 11.31 10.02 20.75
CA SER A 202 11.79 10.58 22.02
C SER A 202 13.32 10.47 22.23
N ILE A 203 14.01 9.64 21.44
CA ILE A 203 15.47 9.47 21.49
C ILE A 203 16.04 9.63 20.07
N PRO A 204 16.39 10.83 19.63
CA PRO A 204 16.98 11.05 18.31
C PRO A 204 18.24 10.19 18.05
N VAL A 205 18.37 9.68 16.83
CA VAL A 205 19.48 8.77 16.43
C VAL A 205 20.87 9.34 16.72
N LYS A 206 21.03 10.66 16.65
CA LYS A 206 22.27 11.37 16.96
C LYS A 206 22.77 11.14 18.40
N ILE A 207 21.87 10.82 19.34
CA ILE A 207 22.26 10.51 20.72
C ILE A 207 23.02 9.19 20.74
N PHE A 208 22.54 8.15 20.06
CA PHE A 208 23.24 6.87 19.97
C PHE A 208 24.60 7.03 19.27
N ALA A 209 24.68 7.85 18.22
CA ALA A 209 25.94 8.19 17.57
C ALA A 209 26.92 8.86 18.52
N SER A 210 26.47 9.81 19.34
CA SER A 210 27.32 10.48 20.35
C SER A 210 27.79 9.57 21.48
N LEU A 211 27.11 8.44 21.70
CA LEU A 211 27.49 7.38 22.61
C LEU A 211 28.38 6.30 21.97
N GLY A 212 28.81 6.51 20.72
CA GLY A 212 29.61 5.55 19.97
C GLY A 212 28.92 4.23 19.72
N TRP A 213 27.58 4.24 19.66
CA TRP A 213 26.72 3.05 19.46
C TRP A 213 26.95 1.96 20.52
N ASN A 214 27.37 2.37 21.71
CA ASN A 214 27.64 1.44 22.81
C ASN A 214 26.41 0.64 23.19
N GLU A 215 26.48 -0.68 23.14
CA GLU A 215 25.35 -1.59 23.30
C GLU A 215 24.63 -1.37 24.65
N GLU A 216 25.34 -1.37 25.77
CA GLU A 216 24.77 -1.23 27.14
C GLU A 216 24.02 0.10 27.30
N LYS A 217 24.59 1.19 26.76
CA LYS A 217 23.96 2.52 26.79
C LYS A 217 22.73 2.61 25.93
N VAL A 218 22.75 1.97 24.73
CA VAL A 218 21.58 1.87 23.84
C VAL A 218 20.44 1.12 24.51
N PHE A 219 20.75 -0.02 25.17
CA PHE A 219 19.76 -0.80 25.92
C PHE A 219 19.19 -0.01 27.08
N SER A 220 20.05 0.62 27.91
CA SER A 220 19.62 1.43 29.04
C SER A 220 18.69 2.57 28.61
N LEU A 221 19.04 3.30 27.54
CA LEU A 221 18.21 4.37 27.03
C LEU A 221 16.85 3.89 26.52
N LEU A 222 16.82 2.87 25.68
CA LEU A 222 15.57 2.41 25.07
C LEU A 222 14.65 1.74 26.09
N LEU A 223 15.18 0.92 27.01
CA LEU A 223 14.38 0.27 28.04
C LEU A 223 13.89 1.27 29.09
N GLY A 224 14.74 2.22 29.51
CA GLY A 224 14.37 3.25 30.46
C GLY A 224 13.30 4.19 29.90
N GLN A 225 13.50 4.69 28.69
CA GLN A 225 12.55 5.59 28.03
C GLN A 225 11.22 4.88 27.69
N ALA A 226 11.25 3.56 27.50
CA ALA A 226 10.05 2.74 27.34
C ALA A 226 9.29 2.47 28.64
N GLY A 227 9.84 2.86 29.82
CA GLY A 227 9.26 2.63 31.13
C GLY A 227 9.44 1.19 31.65
N PHE A 228 10.39 0.42 31.09
CA PHE A 228 10.60 -0.98 31.48
C PHE A 228 11.66 -1.14 32.60
N LEU A 229 12.29 -0.07 33.03
CA LEU A 229 13.23 -0.06 34.14
C LEU A 229 12.66 0.52 35.47
N GLU A 230 11.37 0.84 35.49
CA GLU A 230 10.68 1.45 36.65
C GLU A 230 9.92 0.45 37.53
N GLU A 231 9.73 -0.80 37.09
CA GLU A 231 9.00 -1.82 37.86
C GLU A 231 9.73 -2.25 39.12
N GLU A 232 9.01 -2.35 40.24
CA GLU A 232 9.56 -2.62 41.61
C GLU A 232 10.25 -3.99 41.77
N SER A 233 10.14 -4.90 40.81
CA SER A 233 10.72 -6.25 40.84
C SER A 233 12.07 -6.36 40.14
N ILE A 234 12.91 -5.34 40.23
CA ILE A 234 14.11 -5.23 39.41
C ILE A 234 15.32 -5.77 40.19
N GLY A 235 15.97 -6.84 39.68
CA GLY A 235 17.22 -7.39 40.22
C GLY A 235 18.44 -6.46 40.04
N GLU A 236 19.59 -6.86 40.61
CA GLU A 236 20.82 -6.05 40.63
C GLU A 236 21.27 -5.57 39.22
N SER A 237 21.13 -6.42 38.20
CA SER A 237 21.47 -6.08 36.80
C SER A 237 20.67 -4.89 36.29
N ASN A 238 19.46 -4.73 36.74
CA ASN A 238 18.54 -3.68 36.32
C ASN A 238 18.83 -2.35 37.01
N ILE A 239 19.35 -2.37 38.20
CA ILE A 239 19.76 -1.17 38.95
C ILE A 239 20.85 -0.41 38.19
N ALA A 240 21.84 -1.13 37.64
CA ALA A 240 22.91 -0.53 36.85
C ALA A 240 22.36 0.13 35.56
N MET A 241 21.48 -0.57 34.82
CA MET A 241 20.86 -0.03 33.62
C MET A 241 19.96 1.18 33.92
N ARG A 242 19.21 1.15 35.02
CA ARG A 242 18.38 2.27 35.44
C ARG A 242 19.23 3.49 35.81
N THR A 243 20.34 3.29 36.55
CA THR A 243 21.25 4.36 36.90
C THR A 243 21.85 5.02 35.67
N GLU A 244 22.29 4.21 34.68
CA GLU A 244 22.80 4.71 33.41
C GLU A 244 21.73 5.46 32.64
N TYR A 245 20.49 4.93 32.57
CA TYR A 245 19.37 5.61 31.94
C TYR A 245 19.10 6.99 32.56
N LEU A 246 18.99 7.08 33.89
CA LEU A 246 18.71 8.34 34.57
C LEU A 246 19.82 9.38 34.33
N PHE A 247 21.09 8.95 34.33
CA PHE A 247 22.21 9.80 33.97
C PHE A 247 22.11 10.31 32.52
N LEU A 248 21.86 9.41 31.57
CA LEU A 248 21.76 9.76 30.15
C LEU A 248 20.52 10.59 29.85
N ALA A 249 19.38 10.28 30.45
CA ALA A 249 18.14 11.05 30.29
C ALA A 249 18.34 12.49 30.79
N HIS A 250 18.97 12.69 31.92
CA HIS A 250 19.32 14.02 32.43
C HIS A 250 20.32 14.75 31.50
N LYS A 251 21.38 14.05 31.06
CA LYS A 251 22.42 14.61 30.18
C LYS A 251 21.85 15.11 28.86
N TYR A 252 20.93 14.37 28.27
CA TYR A 252 20.34 14.69 26.94
C TYR A 252 18.98 15.38 27.05
N GLN A 253 18.53 15.71 28.27
CA GLN A 253 17.25 16.37 28.55
C GLN A 253 16.07 15.64 27.91
N LEU A 254 16.05 14.30 28.03
CA LEU A 254 14.96 13.48 27.50
C LEU A 254 13.70 13.69 28.33
N GLU A 255 12.61 14.01 27.67
CA GLU A 255 11.31 14.10 28.32
C GLU A 255 10.75 12.69 28.59
N SER A 256 10.16 12.51 29.77
CA SER A 256 9.46 11.28 30.11
C SER A 256 8.11 11.24 29.38
N HIS A 257 7.89 10.20 28.60
CA HIS A 257 6.62 9.97 27.89
C HIS A 257 5.92 8.74 28.45
N LEU A 258 4.66 8.88 28.82
CA LEU A 258 3.80 7.74 29.14
C LEU A 258 3.42 7.00 27.84
N LEU A 259 4.14 5.94 27.54
CA LEU A 259 3.87 5.10 26.38
C LEU A 259 2.75 4.10 26.69
N ALA A 260 1.65 4.17 25.96
CA ALA A 260 0.49 3.31 26.15
C ALA A 260 0.69 1.91 25.56
N TRP A 261 1.54 1.09 26.19
CA TRP A 261 1.82 -0.26 25.76
C TRP A 261 0.59 -1.18 25.89
N LYS A 262 0.17 -1.78 24.79
CA LYS A 262 -0.83 -2.85 24.81
C LYS A 262 -0.13 -4.17 25.10
N LYS A 263 -0.42 -4.75 26.28
CA LYS A 263 0.19 -6.01 26.76
C LYS A 263 -0.77 -7.20 26.74
N PHE A 264 -2.08 -6.98 26.49
CA PHE A 264 -3.11 -7.99 26.62
C PHE A 264 -3.46 -8.67 25.27
N ARG A 265 -3.70 -9.98 25.30
CA ARG A 265 -4.06 -10.80 24.11
C ARG A 265 -3.05 -10.75 22.95
N ILE A 266 -1.77 -10.63 23.27
CA ILE A 266 -0.69 -10.69 22.29
C ILE A 266 0.17 -11.92 22.47
N ARG A 267 0.78 -12.39 21.38
CA ARG A 267 1.68 -13.54 21.41
C ARG A 267 2.99 -13.16 22.10
N PRO A 268 3.67 -14.12 22.80
CA PRO A 268 4.92 -13.85 23.53
C PRO A 268 5.98 -13.04 22.76
N GLY A 269 6.27 -13.43 21.52
CA GLY A 269 7.26 -12.73 20.68
C GLY A 269 6.84 -11.33 20.21
N SER A 270 5.61 -10.89 20.50
CA SER A 270 5.10 -9.55 20.20
C SER A 270 4.97 -8.67 21.44
N PHE A 271 5.41 -9.15 22.60
CA PHE A 271 5.44 -8.36 23.83
C PHE A 271 6.29 -7.10 23.64
N PRO A 272 5.84 -5.92 24.14
CA PRO A 272 6.55 -4.65 23.95
C PRO A 272 8.01 -4.71 24.38
N VAL A 273 8.30 -5.23 25.57
CA VAL A 273 9.68 -5.34 26.06
C VAL A 273 10.58 -6.12 25.11
N HIS A 274 10.09 -7.25 24.55
CA HIS A 274 10.86 -8.03 23.58
C HIS A 274 11.11 -7.25 22.28
N ARG A 275 10.16 -6.44 21.85
CA ARG A 275 10.30 -5.62 20.64
C ARG A 275 11.27 -4.45 20.85
N VAL A 276 11.26 -3.84 22.03
CA VAL A 276 12.25 -2.82 22.41
C VAL A 276 13.65 -3.42 22.50
N LEU A 277 13.80 -4.62 23.05
CA LEU A 277 15.08 -5.34 23.09
C LEU A 277 15.60 -5.66 21.68
N ILE A 278 14.72 -6.10 20.77
CA ILE A 278 15.08 -6.32 19.37
C ILE A 278 15.50 -4.99 18.72
N LEU A 279 14.77 -3.91 18.95
CA LEU A 279 15.13 -2.59 18.45
C LEU A 279 16.53 -2.18 18.95
N ALA A 280 16.78 -2.29 20.25
CA ALA A 280 18.09 -1.96 20.86
C ALA A 280 19.23 -2.76 20.24
N SER A 281 19.03 -4.07 20.03
CA SER A 281 20.04 -4.94 19.39
C SER A 281 20.31 -4.59 17.93
N MET A 282 19.39 -3.89 17.25
CA MET A 282 19.58 -3.45 15.89
C MET A 282 20.16 -2.03 15.82
N VAL A 283 19.81 -1.18 16.77
CA VAL A 283 20.22 0.23 16.79
C VAL A 283 21.73 0.38 16.88
N HIS A 284 22.44 -0.42 17.69
CA HIS A 284 23.89 -0.32 17.76
C HIS A 284 24.63 -0.68 16.46
N LYS A 285 23.97 -1.40 15.52
CA LYS A 285 24.46 -1.75 14.19
C LYS A 285 23.84 -0.90 13.07
N LEU A 286 23.09 0.12 13.42
CA LEU A 286 22.32 0.91 12.48
C LEU A 286 23.16 1.56 11.37
N PRO A 287 24.39 2.07 11.60
CA PRO A 287 25.23 2.60 10.54
C PRO A 287 25.56 1.57 9.46
N ASP A 288 25.87 0.32 9.88
CA ASP A 288 26.16 -0.78 8.93
C ASP A 288 24.93 -1.16 8.14
N TRP A 289 23.75 -1.17 8.77
CA TRP A 289 22.51 -1.50 8.12
C TRP A 289 22.13 -0.49 7.04
N PHE A 290 22.26 0.80 7.36
CA PHE A 290 21.96 1.85 6.37
C PHE A 290 22.93 1.79 5.20
N ARG A 291 24.23 1.56 5.44
CA ARG A 291 25.23 1.38 4.40
C ARG A 291 24.91 0.17 3.50
N LEU A 292 24.61 -0.99 4.10
CA LEU A 292 24.23 -2.21 3.37
C LEU A 292 22.98 -1.98 2.51
N LEU A 293 22.00 -1.21 2.98
CA LEU A 293 20.78 -0.93 2.22
C LEU A 293 21.09 -0.19 0.91
N THR A 294 22.06 0.72 0.93
CA THR A 294 22.42 1.57 -0.21
C THR A 294 23.48 0.96 -1.12
N GLU A 295 24.16 -0.12 -0.71
CA GLU A 295 25.08 -0.87 -1.56
C GLU A 295 24.35 -1.69 -2.62
N ASN A 296 24.83 -1.65 -3.88
CA ASN A 296 24.14 -2.28 -5.02
C ASN A 296 24.00 -3.80 -4.87
N ASP A 297 25.01 -4.48 -4.35
CA ASP A 297 25.07 -5.95 -4.30
C ASP A 297 24.56 -6.56 -2.98
N ALA A 298 24.07 -5.73 -2.06
CA ALA A 298 23.62 -6.24 -0.77
C ALA A 298 22.39 -7.15 -0.92
N GLN A 299 22.51 -8.35 -0.36
CA GLN A 299 21.42 -9.32 -0.28
C GLN A 299 20.64 -9.16 1.03
N PRO A 300 19.33 -9.51 1.07
CA PRO A 300 18.54 -9.45 2.31
C PRO A 300 19.18 -10.21 3.48
N SER A 301 19.85 -11.33 3.19
CA SER A 301 20.56 -12.16 4.18
C SER A 301 21.71 -11.43 4.87
N SER A 302 22.34 -10.46 4.21
CA SER A 302 23.49 -9.71 4.75
C SER A 302 23.10 -8.92 6.01
N PHE A 303 21.88 -8.41 6.08
CA PHE A 303 21.35 -7.69 7.26
C PHE A 303 21.24 -8.58 8.51
N PHE A 304 21.18 -9.90 8.32
CA PHE A 304 20.95 -10.86 9.39
C PHE A 304 22.09 -11.84 9.56
N SER A 305 23.19 -11.68 8.81
CA SER A 305 24.34 -12.60 8.77
C SER A 305 25.27 -12.48 9.98
N THR A 306 25.20 -11.36 10.71
CA THR A 306 26.07 -11.11 11.89
C THR A 306 25.64 -11.91 13.13
N GLY A 307 25.23 -13.15 12.94
CA GLY A 307 24.96 -14.13 13.98
C GLY A 307 23.59 -14.00 14.64
N PRO A 308 23.18 -15.03 15.40
CA PRO A 308 22.03 -14.89 16.28
C PRO A 308 22.32 -13.78 17.30
N PHE A 309 21.26 -13.03 17.64
CA PHE A 309 21.33 -12.13 18.77
C PHE A 309 21.85 -12.92 19.98
N GLN A 310 23.06 -12.63 20.39
CA GLN A 310 23.61 -13.10 21.65
C GLN A 310 23.51 -11.91 22.61
N PRO A 311 22.56 -11.94 23.54
CA PRO A 311 22.48 -10.88 24.52
C PRO A 311 23.78 -10.83 25.34
N SER A 312 24.24 -9.61 25.66
CA SER A 312 25.28 -9.45 26.65
C SER A 312 24.84 -10.10 27.98
N PRO A 313 25.77 -10.51 28.84
CA PRO A 313 25.43 -11.10 30.15
C PRO A 313 24.47 -10.22 30.96
N VAL A 314 24.59 -8.90 30.88
CA VAL A 314 23.70 -7.94 31.51
C VAL A 314 22.27 -8.07 30.98
N LEU A 315 22.12 -8.25 29.65
CA LEU A 315 20.82 -8.39 29.01
C LEU A 315 20.22 -9.78 29.26
N GLU A 316 21.03 -10.83 29.37
CA GLU A 316 20.57 -12.16 29.79
C GLU A 316 19.97 -12.13 31.18
N GLY A 317 20.63 -11.41 32.14
CA GLY A 317 20.09 -11.16 33.45
C GLY A 317 18.74 -10.47 33.41
N PHE A 318 18.65 -9.37 32.69
CA PHE A 318 17.39 -8.62 32.51
C PHE A 318 16.26 -9.48 31.95
N LEU A 319 16.53 -10.27 30.94
CA LEU A 319 15.52 -11.17 30.31
C LEU A 319 15.06 -12.27 31.27
N HIS A 320 15.93 -12.75 32.14
CA HIS A 320 15.58 -13.76 33.12
C HIS A 320 14.66 -13.22 34.20
N GLU A 321 14.83 -11.96 34.57
CA GLU A 321 14.11 -11.30 35.67
C GLU A 321 12.78 -10.67 35.22
N THR A 322 12.71 -10.08 34.04
CA THR A 322 11.56 -9.25 33.61
C THR A 322 10.64 -9.89 32.57
N SER A 323 11.10 -10.95 31.89
CA SER A 323 10.27 -11.61 30.89
C SER A 323 9.32 -12.62 31.54
N PRO A 324 7.98 -12.51 31.36
CA PRO A 324 7.06 -13.56 31.78
C PRO A 324 7.29 -14.87 30.99
N PHE A 325 8.12 -14.82 29.98
CA PHE A 325 8.48 -15.94 29.12
C PHE A 325 9.98 -16.20 29.24
N LYS A 326 10.35 -17.11 30.12
CA LYS A 326 11.73 -17.60 30.32
C LYS A 326 12.26 -18.19 29.00
N GLY A 327 12.69 -17.38 28.05
CA GLY A 327 13.13 -17.84 26.73
C GLY A 327 14.15 -16.91 26.09
N LYS A 328 15.11 -17.52 25.36
CA LYS A 328 16.08 -16.78 24.55
C LYS A 328 15.37 -15.96 23.50
N ILE A 329 15.68 -14.65 23.39
CA ILE A 329 15.31 -13.84 22.23
C ILE A 329 16.10 -14.40 21.04
N THR A 330 15.40 -15.05 20.13
CA THR A 330 16.00 -15.56 18.90
C THR A 330 15.46 -14.80 17.71
N TRP A 331 16.32 -14.53 16.74
CA TRP A 331 15.91 -14.12 15.40
C TRP A 331 15.15 -15.27 14.74
N ARG A 332 13.83 -15.29 14.93
CA ARG A 332 13.00 -16.27 14.23
C ARG A 332 12.99 -15.93 12.75
N PRO A 333 13.05 -16.93 11.84
CA PRO A 333 12.99 -16.68 10.39
C PRO A 333 11.84 -15.75 10.00
N PHE A 334 10.66 -15.94 10.61
CA PHE A 334 9.49 -15.09 10.41
C PHE A 334 9.73 -13.59 10.69
N LEU A 335 10.56 -13.23 11.69
CA LEU A 335 10.87 -11.83 11.95
C LEU A 335 11.74 -11.23 10.85
N LYS A 336 12.72 -12.00 10.36
CA LYS A 336 13.59 -11.57 9.26
C LYS A 336 12.78 -11.30 8.00
N ASP A 337 11.95 -12.27 7.62
CA ASP A 337 11.08 -12.16 6.45
C ASP A 337 10.12 -10.96 6.59
N SER A 338 9.51 -10.79 7.77
CA SER A 338 8.62 -9.67 8.05
C SER A 338 9.32 -8.30 7.97
N LEU A 339 10.59 -8.19 8.38
CA LEU A 339 11.37 -6.95 8.23
C LEU A 339 11.71 -6.67 6.77
N ILE A 340 12.06 -7.70 5.98
CA ILE A 340 12.28 -7.51 4.54
C ILE A 340 11.01 -7.01 3.87
N ILE A 341 9.87 -7.65 4.15
CA ILE A 341 8.57 -7.36 3.52
C ILE A 341 8.01 -5.98 3.94
N ASN A 342 8.09 -5.66 5.24
CA ASN A 342 7.35 -4.54 5.80
C ASN A 342 8.21 -3.30 6.10
N PHE A 343 9.52 -3.43 6.04
CA PHE A 343 10.47 -2.37 6.33
C PHE A 343 11.49 -2.15 5.20
N LEU A 344 12.37 -3.12 4.91
CA LEU A 344 13.49 -2.91 3.99
C LEU A 344 13.04 -2.66 2.55
N SER A 345 12.14 -3.49 1.99
CA SER A 345 11.66 -3.30 0.62
C SER A 345 10.87 -1.99 0.43
N PRO A 346 9.93 -1.62 1.31
CA PRO A 346 9.32 -0.29 1.25
C PRO A 346 10.31 0.87 1.41
N PHE A 347 11.35 0.70 2.23
CA PHE A 347 12.35 1.73 2.44
C PHE A 347 13.24 1.93 1.20
N LEU A 348 13.65 0.83 0.54
CA LEU A 348 14.32 0.87 -0.77
C LEU A 348 13.47 1.59 -1.81
N THR A 349 12.18 1.26 -1.88
CA THR A 349 11.25 1.93 -2.78
C THR A 349 11.16 3.43 -2.50
N ALA A 350 11.15 3.85 -1.22
CA ALA A 350 11.15 5.25 -0.85
C ALA A 350 12.42 5.99 -1.31
N ILE A 351 13.59 5.37 -1.15
CA ILE A 351 14.86 5.92 -1.67
C ILE A 351 14.81 6.03 -3.19
N GLY A 352 14.31 4.98 -3.87
CA GLY A 352 14.19 4.96 -5.33
C GLY A 352 13.30 6.06 -5.88
N LEU A 353 12.16 6.29 -5.23
CA LEU A 353 11.23 7.36 -5.61
C LEU A 353 11.82 8.76 -5.37
N GLU A 354 12.53 8.97 -4.28
CA GLU A 354 13.13 10.27 -3.96
C GLU A 354 14.31 10.59 -4.89
N LYS A 355 15.13 9.59 -5.19
CA LYS A 355 16.30 9.75 -6.07
C LYS A 355 15.99 9.60 -7.56
N GLU A 356 14.73 9.33 -7.92
CA GLU A 356 14.32 9.01 -9.30
C GLU A 356 15.18 7.86 -9.91
N ASN A 357 15.57 6.89 -9.07
CA ASN A 357 16.42 5.78 -9.48
C ASN A 357 15.66 4.45 -9.35
N PRO A 358 15.31 3.80 -10.51
CA PRO A 358 14.54 2.56 -10.54
C PRO A 358 15.29 1.35 -9.94
N ASP A 359 16.64 1.34 -9.92
CA ASP A 359 17.42 0.21 -9.41
C ASP A 359 17.06 -0.16 -7.97
N TYR A 360 16.73 0.85 -7.13
CA TYR A 360 16.27 0.60 -5.76
C TYR A 360 14.91 -0.09 -5.71
N ILE A 361 14.04 0.22 -6.66
CA ILE A 361 12.70 -0.38 -6.75
C ILE A 361 12.81 -1.82 -7.26
N GLU A 362 13.64 -2.07 -8.28
CA GLU A 362 13.94 -3.41 -8.79
C GLU A 362 14.53 -4.28 -7.68
N LYS A 363 15.52 -3.76 -6.95
CA LYS A 363 16.10 -4.44 -5.78
C LYS A 363 15.05 -4.79 -4.72
N ALA A 364 14.09 -3.90 -4.46
CA ALA A 364 13.00 -4.19 -3.52
C ALA A 364 12.10 -5.34 -3.99
N LEU A 365 11.80 -5.41 -5.29
CA LEU A 365 11.03 -6.49 -5.91
C LEU A 365 11.78 -7.82 -5.88
N ASP A 366 13.07 -7.80 -6.19
CA ASP A 366 13.94 -8.98 -6.12
C ASP A 366 13.99 -9.55 -4.69
N TRP A 367 14.13 -8.67 -3.70
CA TRP A 367 14.13 -9.10 -2.30
C TRP A 367 12.81 -9.74 -1.90
N LEU A 368 11.67 -9.20 -2.33
CA LEU A 368 10.36 -9.80 -2.08
C LEU A 368 10.19 -11.15 -2.80
N SER A 369 10.81 -11.31 -3.96
CA SER A 369 10.77 -12.55 -4.73
C SER A 369 11.66 -13.65 -4.11
N ALA A 370 12.75 -13.27 -3.43
CA ALA A 370 13.66 -14.19 -2.73
C ALA A 370 13.13 -14.67 -1.37
N VAL A 371 12.19 -13.98 -0.77
CA VAL A 371 11.62 -14.31 0.56
C VAL A 371 10.38 -15.18 0.41
N ARG A 372 10.17 -16.09 1.37
CA ARG A 372 9.00 -16.98 1.40
C ARG A 372 7.70 -16.19 1.67
N SER A 373 6.62 -16.72 1.15
CA SER A 373 5.28 -16.16 1.38
C SER A 373 4.90 -16.12 2.86
N GLU A 374 4.15 -15.08 3.26
CA GLU A 374 3.53 -15.02 4.59
C GLU A 374 2.21 -15.80 4.60
N PRO A 375 2.10 -16.93 5.36
CA PRO A 375 0.86 -17.68 5.45
C PRO A 375 -0.18 -16.91 6.29
N ASN A 376 -1.30 -16.55 5.66
CA ASN A 376 -2.43 -15.90 6.31
C ASN A 376 -3.78 -16.39 5.72
N SER A 377 -4.90 -15.80 6.15
CA SER A 377 -6.22 -16.18 5.64
C SER A 377 -6.40 -15.87 4.17
N VAL A 378 -5.84 -14.76 3.70
CA VAL A 378 -5.94 -14.31 2.29
C VAL A 378 -5.11 -15.21 1.39
N THR A 379 -3.86 -15.53 1.77
CA THR A 379 -3.02 -16.43 0.96
C THR A 379 -3.64 -17.83 0.88
N ARG A 380 -4.21 -18.35 1.98
CA ARG A 380 -4.94 -19.64 1.96
C ARG A 380 -6.17 -19.59 1.05
N LEU A 381 -6.90 -18.46 1.05
CA LEU A 381 -8.04 -18.26 0.16
C LEU A 381 -7.62 -18.35 -1.31
N TRP A 382 -6.57 -17.62 -1.72
CA TRP A 382 -6.08 -17.64 -3.09
C TRP A 382 -5.53 -19.01 -3.50
N THR A 383 -4.85 -19.71 -2.57
CA THR A 383 -4.38 -21.09 -2.79
C THR A 383 -5.56 -22.05 -3.00
N SER A 384 -6.69 -21.86 -2.31
CA SER A 384 -7.90 -22.68 -2.55
C SER A 384 -8.52 -22.47 -3.93
N PHE A 385 -8.21 -21.36 -4.59
CA PHE A 385 -8.57 -21.10 -6.00
C PHE A 385 -7.53 -21.61 -7.01
N GLY A 386 -6.48 -22.29 -6.55
CA GLY A 386 -5.43 -22.86 -7.40
C GLY A 386 -4.28 -21.90 -7.73
N PHE A 387 -4.19 -20.74 -7.07
CA PHE A 387 -3.08 -19.82 -7.30
C PHE A 387 -1.90 -20.12 -6.38
N GLU A 388 -0.72 -20.26 -6.97
CA GLU A 388 0.52 -20.44 -6.21
C GLU A 388 0.88 -19.16 -5.43
N CYS A 389 1.30 -19.36 -4.18
CA CYS A 389 1.67 -18.28 -3.29
C CYS A 389 3.00 -18.66 -2.59
N ASN A 390 4.08 -18.73 -3.35
CA ASN A 390 5.36 -19.28 -2.89
C ASN A 390 6.32 -18.21 -2.35
N THR A 391 6.21 -16.96 -2.84
CA THR A 391 7.10 -15.85 -2.48
C THR A 391 6.37 -14.74 -1.72
N ALA A 392 7.15 -13.88 -1.06
CA ALA A 392 6.60 -12.69 -0.44
C ALA A 392 6.00 -11.74 -1.50
N ALA A 393 6.60 -11.63 -2.69
CA ALA A 393 6.05 -10.84 -3.79
C ALA A 393 4.62 -11.27 -4.11
N THR A 394 4.39 -12.58 -4.34
CA THR A 394 3.05 -13.10 -4.64
C THR A 394 2.09 -12.95 -3.46
N SER A 395 2.53 -13.23 -2.22
CA SER A 395 1.65 -13.10 -1.05
C SER A 395 1.25 -11.66 -0.77
N GLN A 396 2.15 -10.71 -0.95
CA GLN A 396 1.86 -9.29 -0.75
C GLN A 396 0.99 -8.72 -1.87
N ALA A 397 1.21 -9.14 -3.13
CA ALA A 397 0.33 -8.81 -4.25
C ALA A 397 -1.11 -9.30 -4.01
N LEU A 398 -1.28 -10.56 -3.61
CA LEU A 398 -2.60 -11.15 -3.35
C LEU A 398 -3.30 -10.51 -2.14
N ASN A 399 -2.54 -10.15 -1.10
CA ASN A 399 -3.07 -9.39 0.04
C ASN A 399 -3.56 -8.00 -0.40
N GLU A 400 -2.80 -7.27 -1.21
CA GLU A 400 -3.19 -5.94 -1.71
C GLU A 400 -4.37 -6.04 -2.66
N LEU A 401 -4.39 -7.03 -3.57
CA LEU A 401 -5.53 -7.31 -4.44
C LEU A 401 -6.81 -7.54 -3.62
N TYR A 402 -6.72 -8.37 -2.58
CA TYR A 402 -7.87 -8.67 -1.73
C TYR A 402 -8.36 -7.44 -0.97
N THR A 403 -7.45 -6.74 -0.26
CA THR A 403 -7.82 -5.62 0.61
C THR A 403 -8.16 -4.35 -0.17
N GLY A 404 -7.42 -4.05 -1.23
CA GLY A 404 -7.57 -2.83 -2.02
C GLY A 404 -8.65 -2.91 -3.10
N TYR A 405 -8.95 -4.11 -3.60
CA TYR A 405 -9.87 -4.29 -4.72
C TYR A 405 -11.05 -5.18 -4.37
N CYS A 406 -10.82 -6.39 -3.83
CA CYS A 406 -11.91 -7.37 -3.65
C CYS A 406 -12.87 -6.94 -2.53
N LEU A 407 -12.38 -6.52 -1.36
CA LEU A 407 -13.22 -6.08 -0.25
C LEU A 407 -14.04 -4.82 -0.59
N SER A 408 -13.47 -3.89 -1.31
CA SER A 408 -14.12 -2.65 -1.74
C SER A 408 -14.90 -2.80 -3.05
N ARG A 409 -14.92 -4.01 -3.64
CA ARG A 409 -15.58 -4.33 -4.92
C ARG A 409 -15.18 -3.42 -6.08
N ARG A 410 -13.90 -3.07 -6.15
CA ARG A 410 -13.33 -2.31 -7.26
C ARG A 410 -13.07 -3.20 -8.47
N CYS A 411 -14.08 -4.01 -8.85
CA CYS A 411 -13.95 -4.98 -9.94
C CYS A 411 -13.77 -4.30 -11.30
N MET A 412 -14.26 -3.09 -11.45
CA MET A 412 -14.12 -2.31 -12.69
C MET A 412 -12.69 -1.82 -12.93
N ASP A 413 -11.95 -1.54 -11.83
CA ASP A 413 -10.54 -1.15 -11.86
C ASP A 413 -9.59 -2.36 -11.91
N CYS A 414 -10.13 -3.57 -11.69
CA CYS A 414 -9.37 -4.81 -11.67
C CYS A 414 -9.29 -5.43 -13.06
N SER A 415 -8.08 -5.81 -13.52
CA SER A 415 -7.90 -6.44 -14.83
C SER A 415 -8.65 -7.78 -14.97
N LEU A 416 -8.89 -8.48 -13.85
CA LEU A 416 -9.64 -9.73 -13.82
C LEU A 416 -11.14 -9.48 -14.02
N GLY A 417 -11.69 -8.49 -13.30
CA GLY A 417 -13.10 -8.09 -13.43
C GLY A 417 -13.40 -7.50 -14.81
N SER A 418 -12.53 -6.64 -15.31
CA SER A 418 -12.69 -6.06 -16.64
C SER A 418 -12.56 -7.10 -17.76
N TYR A 419 -11.69 -8.10 -17.59
CA TYR A 419 -11.61 -9.25 -18.51
C TYR A 419 -12.91 -10.06 -18.52
N PHE A 420 -13.49 -10.33 -17.36
CA PHE A 420 -14.75 -11.07 -17.26
C PHE A 420 -15.90 -10.35 -17.97
N LEU A 421 -15.98 -9.04 -17.82
CA LEU A 421 -17.02 -8.24 -18.49
C LEU A 421 -16.87 -8.21 -20.00
N GLY A 422 -15.64 -8.10 -20.50
CA GLY A 422 -15.34 -8.06 -21.95
C GLY A 422 -15.29 -9.43 -22.65
N ARG A 423 -15.55 -10.53 -21.93
CA ARG A 423 -15.44 -11.89 -22.48
C ARG A 423 -16.55 -12.16 -23.49
N GLY A 424 -16.18 -12.34 -24.76
CA GLY A 424 -17.12 -12.66 -25.85
C GLY A 424 -17.80 -11.45 -26.51
N SER A 425 -17.26 -10.24 -26.28
CA SER A 425 -17.63 -9.03 -27.04
C SER A 425 -16.69 -8.79 -28.21
#